data_e3b5c37048743447f8ac50847ee239c7
#
_entry.id   e3b5c37048743447f8ac50847ee239c7
#
_cell.length_a   1.000
_cell.length_b   1.000
_cell.length_c   1.000
_cell.angle_alpha   90.00
_cell.angle_beta   90.00
_cell.angle_gamma   90.00
#
_symmetry.space_group_name_H-M   'P 1'
#
loop_
_entity.id
_entity.type
_entity.pdbx_description
1 polymer ?
#
loop_
_entity_poly.entity_id
_entity_poly.type
_entity_poly.pdbx_seq_one_letter_code
_entity_poly.pdbx_strand_id
1 'polypeptide(L)'
;MKNLKTILGFSIISLALTSCGGDDPKKIKVGDQCEHCKMTIENVKYATELVTEKGRIYKFDDIKCMNGYTTSNADKVVNAKTYVTDYPSEKLIEFEKATFIKGGSIKSPMGGNMQAYENKDEAEKAKKEFGVE
;
A
#
# COMPACT_ATOMS: atom_id res chain seq x y z
N MET A 1 -36.02 -42.82 45.99
CA MET A 1 -34.76 -42.21 46.30
C MET A 1 -33.83 -42.33 45.10
N LYS A 2 -33.81 -41.37 44.21
CA LYS A 2 -32.77 -41.31 43.17
C LYS A 2 -32.55 -39.82 42.83
N ASN A 3 -31.43 -39.29 43.30
CA ASN A 3 -31.05 -37.93 43.07
C ASN A 3 -30.48 -37.83 41.64
N LEU A 4 -31.19 -37.21 40.74
CA LEU A 4 -30.76 -36.86 39.40
C LEU A 4 -30.11 -35.47 39.46
N LYS A 5 -28.76 -35.43 39.50
CA LYS A 5 -27.98 -34.22 39.40
C LYS A 5 -27.89 -33.82 37.95
N THR A 6 -28.71 -32.83 37.56
CA THR A 6 -28.60 -32.17 36.25
C THR A 6 -27.39 -31.28 36.25
N ILE A 7 -26.36 -31.69 35.49
CA ILE A 7 -25.17 -30.85 35.25
C ILE A 7 -25.54 -29.93 34.09
N LEU A 8 -25.78 -28.64 34.41
CA LEU A 8 -25.91 -27.58 33.40
C LEU A 8 -24.55 -27.24 32.86
N GLY A 9 -24.24 -27.73 31.69
CA GLY A 9 -23.05 -27.33 30.95
C GLY A 9 -23.16 -25.90 30.46
N PHE A 10 -22.40 -24.98 31.07
CA PHE A 10 -22.31 -23.60 30.64
C PHE A 10 -21.35 -23.56 29.45
N SER A 11 -21.91 -23.56 28.23
CA SER A 11 -21.12 -23.40 27.01
C SER A 11 -20.76 -21.93 26.86
N ILE A 12 -19.52 -21.59 27.17
CA ILE A 12 -18.98 -20.25 26.92
C ILE A 12 -18.68 -20.16 25.44
N ILE A 13 -19.59 -19.55 24.69
CA ILE A 13 -19.34 -19.15 23.29
C ILE A 13 -18.38 -17.97 23.37
N SER A 14 -17.09 -18.23 23.15
CA SER A 14 -16.08 -17.22 22.95
C SER A 14 -16.34 -16.52 21.61
N LEU A 15 -16.98 -15.36 21.65
CA LEU A 15 -17.10 -14.48 20.48
C LEU A 15 -15.70 -13.94 20.20
N ALA A 16 -14.99 -14.54 19.25
CA ALA A 16 -13.81 -13.95 18.69
C ALA A 16 -14.23 -12.68 17.92
N LEU A 17 -14.02 -11.54 18.54
CA LEU A 17 -14.11 -10.26 17.85
C LEU A 17 -12.93 -10.20 16.88
N THR A 18 -13.16 -10.62 15.65
CA THR A 18 -12.25 -10.31 14.56
C THR A 18 -12.31 -8.79 14.37
N SER A 19 -11.34 -8.09 14.93
CA SER A 19 -11.10 -6.70 14.62
C SER A 19 -10.74 -6.61 13.14
N CYS A 20 -11.69 -6.18 12.32
CA CYS A 20 -11.39 -5.74 10.96
C CYS A 20 -10.60 -4.44 11.07
N GLY A 21 -9.26 -4.54 11.21
CA GLY A 21 -8.35 -3.42 11.12
C GLY A 21 -8.36 -2.89 9.70
N GLY A 22 -9.02 -1.76 9.47
CA GLY A 22 -9.16 -1.13 8.15
C GLY A 22 -7.90 -0.44 7.63
N ASP A 23 -6.73 -0.77 8.16
CA ASP A 23 -5.45 -0.10 7.87
C ASP A 23 -4.57 -0.87 6.87
N ASP A 24 -5.00 -2.02 6.39
CA ASP A 24 -4.21 -2.82 5.47
C ASP A 24 -4.35 -2.30 4.03
N PRO A 25 -3.23 -2.22 3.27
CA PRO A 25 -3.26 -1.81 1.88
C PRO A 25 -4.05 -2.80 1.03
N LYS A 26 -4.73 -2.30 0.01
CA LYS A 26 -5.45 -3.13 -0.94
C LYS A 26 -4.68 -3.21 -2.25
N LYS A 27 -4.62 -4.39 -2.82
CA LYS A 27 -3.97 -4.61 -4.11
C LYS A 27 -4.47 -3.61 -5.17
N ILE A 28 -3.53 -2.86 -5.77
CA ILE A 28 -3.81 -2.00 -6.92
C ILE A 28 -3.91 -2.90 -8.16
N LYS A 29 -4.87 -2.59 -9.02
CA LYS A 29 -5.12 -3.34 -10.25
C LYS A 29 -5.01 -2.42 -11.46
N VAL A 30 -4.60 -2.98 -12.58
CA VAL A 30 -4.76 -2.31 -13.88
C VAL A 30 -6.25 -1.99 -14.08
N GLY A 31 -6.55 -0.75 -14.44
CA GLY A 31 -7.92 -0.25 -14.56
C GLY A 31 -8.41 0.55 -13.35
N ASP A 32 -7.71 0.51 -12.21
CA ASP A 32 -7.99 1.44 -11.11
C ASP A 32 -7.73 2.89 -11.55
N GLN A 33 -8.41 3.83 -10.92
CA GLN A 33 -8.23 5.26 -11.22
C GLN A 33 -7.27 5.92 -10.24
N CYS A 34 -6.36 6.74 -10.76
CA CYS A 34 -5.50 7.60 -9.95
C CYS A 34 -6.31 8.73 -9.32
N GLU A 35 -6.26 8.88 -8.00
CA GLU A 35 -7.02 9.92 -7.29
C GLU A 35 -6.54 11.34 -7.60
N HIS A 36 -5.29 11.52 -7.94
CA HIS A 36 -4.71 12.85 -8.22
C HIS A 36 -4.92 13.31 -9.66
N CYS A 37 -4.41 12.55 -10.63
CA CYS A 37 -4.48 12.94 -12.04
C CYS A 37 -5.73 12.45 -12.77
N LYS A 38 -6.53 11.59 -12.15
CA LYS A 38 -7.77 10.98 -12.66
C LYS A 38 -7.59 10.09 -13.89
N MET A 39 -6.35 9.74 -14.22
CA MET A 39 -6.04 8.79 -15.28
C MET A 39 -6.14 7.35 -14.77
N THR A 40 -6.33 6.44 -15.70
CA THR A 40 -6.34 5.00 -15.41
C THR A 40 -4.93 4.50 -15.09
N ILE A 41 -4.80 3.69 -14.05
CA ILE A 41 -3.55 3.01 -13.69
C ILE A 41 -3.33 1.85 -14.67
N GLU A 42 -2.34 1.98 -15.54
CA GLU A 42 -1.99 0.95 -16.54
C GLU A 42 -0.79 0.11 -16.10
N ASN A 43 0.14 0.71 -15.34
CA ASN A 43 1.34 0.03 -14.87
C ASN A 43 1.41 0.05 -13.33
N VAL A 44 1.02 -1.06 -12.73
CA VAL A 44 0.99 -1.21 -11.26
C VAL A 44 2.37 -1.14 -10.59
N LYS A 45 3.46 -1.37 -11.33
CA LYS A 45 4.83 -1.32 -10.78
C LYS A 45 5.25 0.05 -10.25
N TYR A 46 4.59 1.11 -10.71
CA TYR A 46 4.83 2.49 -10.23
C TYR A 46 3.72 3.00 -9.33
N ALA A 47 2.65 2.21 -9.16
CA ALA A 47 1.48 2.62 -8.43
C ALA A 47 1.73 2.70 -6.93
N THR A 48 0.99 3.59 -6.27
CA THR A 48 1.09 3.81 -4.84
C THR A 48 -0.30 3.88 -4.21
N GLU A 49 -0.36 3.66 -2.91
CA GLU A 49 -1.59 3.69 -2.15
C GLU A 49 -1.42 4.49 -0.86
N LEU A 50 -2.45 5.21 -0.49
CA LEU A 50 -2.54 5.92 0.77
C LEU A 50 -3.79 5.46 1.52
N VAL A 51 -3.62 5.06 2.76
CA VAL A 51 -4.70 4.64 3.65
C VAL A 51 -4.82 5.66 4.78
N THR A 52 -5.95 6.36 4.86
CA THR A 52 -6.18 7.34 5.92
C THR A 52 -6.41 6.65 7.27
N GLU A 53 -6.27 7.38 8.36
CA GLU A 53 -6.55 6.90 9.71
C GLU A 53 -7.96 6.29 9.86
N LYS A 54 -8.92 6.76 9.07
CA LYS A 54 -10.29 6.23 9.03
C LYS A 54 -10.49 5.06 8.05
N GLY A 55 -9.39 4.53 7.48
CA GLY A 55 -9.43 3.39 6.57
C GLY A 55 -9.85 3.71 5.14
N ARG A 56 -9.92 5.00 4.75
CA ARG A 56 -10.18 5.37 3.36
C ARG A 56 -8.92 5.19 2.52
N ILE A 57 -9.08 4.57 1.36
CA ILE A 57 -8.00 4.20 0.46
C ILE A 57 -8.02 5.09 -0.77
N TYR A 58 -6.84 5.65 -1.10
CA TYR A 58 -6.59 6.39 -2.31
C TYR A 58 -5.46 5.72 -3.09
N LYS A 59 -5.64 5.57 -4.39
CA LYS A 59 -4.69 4.92 -5.30
C LYS A 59 -4.13 5.94 -6.28
N PHE A 60 -2.86 5.77 -6.65
CA PHE A 60 -2.16 6.66 -7.57
C PHE A 60 -1.33 5.84 -8.55
N ASP A 61 -1.15 6.33 -9.76
CA ASP A 61 -0.37 5.65 -10.80
C ASP A 61 1.13 5.93 -10.73
N ASP A 62 1.54 6.88 -9.86
CA ASP A 62 2.94 7.32 -9.72
C ASP A 62 3.17 7.89 -8.31
N ILE A 63 4.36 7.71 -7.76
CA ILE A 63 4.78 8.36 -6.51
C ILE A 63 4.60 9.88 -6.58
N LYS A 64 4.86 10.49 -7.75
CA LYS A 64 4.65 11.92 -7.98
C LYS A 64 3.18 12.32 -7.77
N CYS A 65 2.22 11.51 -8.21
CA CYS A 65 0.80 11.75 -8.00
C CYS A 65 0.42 11.66 -6.52
N MET A 66 0.92 10.67 -5.79
CA MET A 66 0.70 10.56 -4.35
C MET A 66 1.25 11.79 -3.61
N ASN A 67 2.47 12.22 -3.93
CA ASN A 67 3.08 13.41 -3.32
C ASN A 67 2.28 14.69 -3.64
N GLY A 68 1.82 14.85 -4.87
CA GLY A 68 0.96 15.98 -5.26
C GLY A 68 -0.36 16.00 -4.51
N TYR A 69 -0.97 14.83 -4.36
CA TYR A 69 -2.22 14.69 -3.60
C TYR A 69 -2.03 15.02 -2.11
N THR A 70 -1.00 14.46 -1.48
CA THR A 70 -0.71 14.70 -0.05
C THR A 70 -0.41 16.17 0.23
N THR A 71 0.32 16.84 -0.65
CA THR A 71 0.60 18.27 -0.54
C THR A 71 -0.68 19.11 -0.63
N SER A 72 -1.57 18.77 -1.56
CA SER A 72 -2.82 19.53 -1.79
C SER A 72 -3.93 19.22 -0.77
N ASN A 73 -3.82 18.13 -0.04
CA ASN A 73 -4.84 17.64 0.89
C ASN A 73 -4.24 17.31 2.27
N ALA A 74 -3.26 18.06 2.74
CA ALA A 74 -2.51 17.78 3.96
C ALA A 74 -3.42 17.59 5.20
N ASP A 75 -4.50 18.34 5.27
CA ASP A 75 -5.50 18.24 6.34
C ASP A 75 -6.29 16.91 6.34
N LYS A 76 -6.46 16.31 5.17
CA LYS A 76 -7.24 15.07 5.00
C LYS A 76 -6.41 13.81 5.19
N VAL A 77 -5.08 13.94 5.13
CA VAL A 77 -4.15 12.80 5.14
C VAL A 77 -3.27 12.74 6.39
N VAL A 78 -3.65 13.49 7.42
CA VAL A 78 -2.98 13.42 8.74
C VAL A 78 -2.99 11.97 9.22
N ASN A 79 -1.84 11.48 9.69
CA ASN A 79 -1.64 10.10 10.15
C ASN A 79 -1.96 9.01 9.10
N ALA A 80 -2.01 9.36 7.82
CA ALA A 80 -2.20 8.37 6.77
C ALA A 80 -0.96 7.47 6.63
N LYS A 81 -1.20 6.19 6.36
CA LYS A 81 -0.15 5.25 5.96
C LYS A 81 0.01 5.27 4.46
N THR A 82 1.24 5.27 4.00
CA THR A 82 1.56 5.28 2.58
C THR A 82 2.29 4.00 2.17
N TYR A 83 1.94 3.51 0.99
CA TYR A 83 2.48 2.29 0.42
C TYR A 83 2.94 2.53 -1.00
N VAL A 84 3.98 1.84 -1.38
CA VAL A 84 4.51 1.83 -2.75
C VAL A 84 4.58 0.41 -3.26
N THR A 85 4.55 0.25 -4.55
CA THR A 85 4.70 -1.07 -5.17
C THR A 85 6.19 -1.43 -5.25
N ASP A 86 6.56 -2.56 -4.66
CA ASP A 86 7.86 -3.19 -4.88
C ASP A 86 7.98 -3.55 -6.37
N TYR A 87 8.95 -2.96 -7.05
CA TYR A 87 9.03 -3.02 -8.51
C TYR A 87 9.11 -4.44 -9.09
N PRO A 88 9.94 -5.37 -8.54
CA PRO A 88 10.03 -6.73 -9.07
C PRO A 88 8.84 -7.62 -8.70
N SER A 89 8.30 -7.52 -7.49
CA SER A 89 7.25 -8.43 -7.00
C SER A 89 5.82 -7.93 -7.22
N GLU A 90 5.64 -6.65 -7.53
CA GLU A 90 4.34 -5.97 -7.63
C GLU A 90 3.51 -6.01 -6.34
N LYS A 91 4.14 -6.22 -5.19
CA LYS A 91 3.50 -6.17 -3.87
C LYS A 91 3.57 -4.76 -3.30
N LEU A 92 2.54 -4.37 -2.56
CA LEU A 92 2.58 -3.12 -1.79
C LEU A 92 3.43 -3.30 -0.55
N ILE A 93 4.36 -2.37 -0.34
CA ILE A 93 5.24 -2.27 0.81
C ILE A 93 5.11 -0.89 1.43
N GLU A 94 5.38 -0.77 2.73
CA GLU A 94 5.33 0.52 3.41
C GLU A 94 6.36 1.49 2.80
N PHE A 95 5.93 2.70 2.50
CA PHE A 95 6.78 3.74 1.90
C PHE A 95 8.08 3.96 2.70
N GLU A 96 7.96 4.02 4.02
CA GLU A 96 9.10 4.28 4.91
C GLU A 96 10.15 3.16 4.94
N LYS A 97 9.75 1.94 4.55
CA LYS A 97 10.64 0.76 4.51
C LYS A 97 11.24 0.51 3.14
N ALA A 98 10.75 1.20 2.11
CA ALA A 98 11.20 1.02 0.75
C ALA A 98 12.55 1.68 0.48
N THR A 99 13.33 1.06 -0.40
CA THR A 99 14.52 1.66 -1.01
C THR A 99 14.13 2.23 -2.36
N PHE A 100 14.45 3.49 -2.60
CA PHE A 100 14.09 4.19 -3.83
C PHE A 100 15.29 4.39 -4.74
N ILE A 101 15.06 4.26 -6.05
CA ILE A 101 15.98 4.71 -7.08
C ILE A 101 15.26 5.68 -8.02
N LYS A 102 15.97 6.67 -8.56
CA LYS A 102 15.36 7.72 -9.39
C LYS A 102 16.27 8.12 -10.53
N GLY A 103 15.72 8.31 -11.69
CA GLY A 103 16.43 8.84 -12.86
C GLY A 103 16.93 7.77 -13.81
N GLY A 104 18.06 8.01 -14.47
CA GLY A 104 18.57 7.13 -15.52
C GLY A 104 17.53 6.92 -16.63
N SER A 105 17.38 5.67 -17.06
CA SER A 105 16.39 5.29 -18.08
C SER A 105 14.99 4.95 -17.52
N ILE A 106 14.77 5.16 -16.21
CA ILE A 106 13.47 4.92 -15.58
C ILE A 106 12.43 5.90 -16.15
N LYS A 107 11.31 5.34 -16.64
CA LYS A 107 10.16 6.11 -17.11
C LYS A 107 8.91 5.67 -16.37
N SER A 108 8.38 6.52 -15.52
CA SER A 108 7.12 6.29 -14.82
C SER A 108 5.96 7.07 -15.46
N PRO A 109 4.70 6.66 -15.26
CA PRO A 109 3.54 7.21 -15.96
C PRO A 109 3.41 8.73 -15.92
N MET A 110 3.68 9.34 -14.78
CA MET A 110 3.58 10.80 -14.58
C MET A 110 4.92 11.51 -14.47
N GLY A 111 6.01 10.86 -14.89
CA GLY A 111 7.34 11.46 -14.93
C GLY A 111 7.98 11.65 -13.56
N GLY A 112 7.54 10.94 -12.54
CA GLY A 112 8.25 10.86 -11.25
C GLY A 112 9.58 10.14 -11.40
N ASN A 113 9.64 9.18 -12.33
CA ASN A 113 10.83 8.40 -12.71
C ASN A 113 11.53 7.76 -11.51
N MET A 114 10.71 7.25 -10.57
CA MET A 114 11.14 6.54 -9.37
C MET A 114 10.63 5.11 -9.37
N GLN A 115 11.44 4.21 -8.85
CA GLN A 115 11.06 2.84 -8.53
C GLN A 115 11.32 2.58 -7.06
N ALA A 116 10.50 1.74 -6.44
CA ALA A 116 10.63 1.31 -5.06
C ALA A 116 10.99 -0.17 -4.98
N TYR A 117 11.80 -0.52 -4.01
CA TYR A 117 12.27 -1.88 -3.77
C TYR A 117 12.18 -2.23 -2.29
N GLU A 118 11.70 -3.42 -1.97
CA GLU A 118 11.75 -3.97 -0.63
C GLU A 118 13.20 -4.35 -0.26
N ASN A 119 13.93 -4.89 -1.22
CA ASN A 119 15.29 -5.37 -1.05
C ASN A 119 16.33 -4.39 -1.60
N LYS A 120 17.29 -3.99 -0.75
CA LYS A 120 18.37 -3.06 -1.14
C LYS A 120 19.28 -3.61 -2.23
N ASP A 121 19.58 -4.91 -2.21
CA ASP A 121 20.48 -5.52 -3.21
C ASP A 121 19.82 -5.52 -4.59
N GLU A 122 18.51 -5.69 -4.65
CA GLU A 122 17.74 -5.56 -5.90
C GLU A 122 17.74 -4.12 -6.40
N ALA A 123 17.60 -3.13 -5.49
CA ALA A 123 17.71 -1.72 -5.83
C ALA A 123 19.10 -1.37 -6.40
N GLU A 124 20.16 -1.88 -5.81
CA GLU A 124 21.53 -1.63 -6.30
C GLU A 124 21.79 -2.29 -7.66
N LYS A 125 21.23 -3.47 -7.92
CA LYS A 125 21.28 -4.09 -9.26
C LYS A 125 20.52 -3.24 -10.28
N ALA A 126 19.34 -2.78 -9.91
CA ALA A 126 18.50 -1.94 -10.76
C ALA A 126 19.15 -0.58 -11.07
N LYS A 127 19.88 0.03 -10.14
CA LYS A 127 20.66 1.25 -10.43
C LYS A 127 21.61 1.03 -11.61
N LYS A 128 22.33 -0.09 -11.62
CA LYS A 128 23.24 -0.42 -12.71
C LYS A 128 22.50 -0.66 -14.02
N GLU A 129 21.38 -1.37 -13.96
CA GLU A 129 20.55 -1.69 -15.12
C GLU A 129 19.94 -0.44 -15.76
N PHE A 130 19.42 0.47 -14.94
CA PHE A 130 18.75 1.70 -15.40
C PHE A 130 19.70 2.90 -15.54
N GLY A 131 20.99 2.75 -15.27
CA GLY A 131 21.96 3.83 -15.37
C GLY A 131 21.69 4.96 -14.36
N VAL A 132 21.32 4.61 -13.13
CA VAL A 132 21.10 5.54 -12.02
C VAL A 132 22.43 5.71 -11.27
N GLU A 133 22.91 6.95 -11.12
CA GLU A 133 24.11 7.30 -10.34
C GLU A 133 23.84 7.44 -8.85
#